data_7716ff48c73acab42c1bc15f0259a40f
#
_entry.id   7716ff48c73acab42c1bc15f0259a40f
#
_cell.length_a   1.000
_cell.length_b   1.000
_cell.length_c   1.000
_cell.angle_alpha   90.00
_cell.angle_beta   90.00
_cell.angle_gamma   90.00
#
_symmetry.space_group_name_H-M   'P 1'
#
loop_
_entity.id
_entity.type
_entity.pdbx_description
1 polymer ?
#
loop_
_entity_poly.entity_id
_entity_poly.type
_entity_poly.pdbx_seq_one_letter_code
_entity_poly.pdbx_strand_id
1 'polypeptide(L)'
;MMLRHRPRSRSRIRSALAAGFWFSLGLLLVAGAIGAWYVQQMDREIQARFEGKRWSLPARVFARPLELYVGRSLTADLLRLELEALNYEEGDSRPGQFSMQGNEASLRTRPFVFSDGAEPARAVRMRLGDGMVTDLRDQHGSVDLMRVEPMLIGSIYPTHGEDRILVTLEDVPPGLVAALLATEDRRFLAHRGVDPIGIGRAAWANLRAGRTVQGGSTLTQQLVKNFYLTQEQSLKRKLNEAVMAILLEYRYAKEEILEAYLNEVFLGQAGDRAIHGFGLAAQFYFQRPLHELDLDQLALLVGLARGASYYDPRRFPERALARRNGVLDRMLREGLASLDQVEQAKARPLGVSPRVPRSEGHFPAFLDLVRRQLRTEYREEDLRNEGLRIFTTLDPGIQFTLERHVEEGVAELIAARGIRDPL
;
A
#
# COMPACT_ATOMS: atom_id res chain seq x y z
N MET A 1 91.96 -30.51 -12.15
CA MET A 1 90.81 -30.86 -11.29
C MET A 1 89.72 -29.79 -11.51
N MET A 2 88.78 -30.08 -12.43
CA MET A 2 87.77 -29.16 -12.86
C MET A 2 86.49 -29.44 -12.10
N LEU A 3 86.04 -28.46 -11.28
CA LEU A 3 84.79 -28.51 -10.54
C LEU A 3 83.66 -28.06 -11.48
N ARG A 4 82.75 -28.97 -11.84
CA ARG A 4 81.50 -28.70 -12.58
C ARG A 4 80.51 -28.06 -11.68
N HIS A 5 80.20 -26.77 -11.92
CA HIS A 5 79.05 -26.12 -11.32
C HIS A 5 77.76 -26.64 -11.98
N ARG A 6 76.88 -27.22 -11.15
CA ARG A 6 75.54 -27.65 -11.56
C ARG A 6 74.55 -26.48 -11.41
N PRO A 7 73.77 -26.14 -12.46
CA PRO A 7 72.70 -25.12 -12.34
C PRO A 7 71.44 -25.77 -11.73
N ARG A 8 71.32 -25.70 -10.38
CA ARG A 8 70.16 -26.28 -9.66
C ARG A 8 69.03 -25.30 -9.27
N SER A 9 69.09 -24.01 -9.66
CA SER A 9 68.16 -23.01 -9.14
C SER A 9 66.87 -22.76 -10.01
N ARG A 10 66.99 -22.91 -11.33
CA ARG A 10 65.86 -22.58 -12.24
C ARG A 10 64.66 -23.57 -12.22
N SER A 11 64.89 -24.85 -11.96
CA SER A 11 63.83 -25.86 -11.88
C SER A 11 62.97 -25.75 -10.60
N ARG A 12 63.58 -25.44 -9.46
CA ARG A 12 62.92 -25.27 -8.18
C ARG A 12 62.05 -24.01 -8.16
N ILE A 13 62.44 -22.94 -8.79
CA ILE A 13 61.67 -21.72 -8.93
C ILE A 13 60.42 -21.96 -9.80
N ARG A 14 60.57 -22.67 -10.94
CA ARG A 14 59.43 -23.02 -11.81
C ARG A 14 58.42 -23.94 -11.12
N SER A 15 58.88 -24.93 -10.36
CA SER A 15 57.97 -25.83 -9.61
C SER A 15 57.25 -25.09 -8.46
N ALA A 16 57.91 -24.14 -7.77
CA ALA A 16 57.31 -23.33 -6.72
C ALA A 16 56.25 -22.37 -7.31
N LEU A 17 56.52 -21.74 -8.45
CA LEU A 17 55.55 -20.90 -9.15
C LEU A 17 54.32 -21.68 -9.66
N ALA A 18 54.57 -22.88 -10.20
CA ALA A 18 53.47 -23.78 -10.61
C ALA A 18 52.63 -24.25 -9.43
N ALA A 19 53.24 -24.61 -8.31
CA ALA A 19 52.53 -24.98 -7.09
C ALA A 19 51.73 -23.80 -6.52
N GLY A 20 52.28 -22.57 -6.52
CA GLY A 20 51.58 -21.36 -6.14
C GLY A 20 50.39 -21.05 -7.03
N PHE A 21 50.53 -21.23 -8.36
CA PHE A 21 49.44 -21.07 -9.32
C PHE A 21 48.29 -22.06 -9.06
N TRP A 22 48.59 -23.34 -8.90
CA TRP A 22 47.59 -24.37 -8.63
C TRP A 22 46.90 -24.17 -7.27
N PHE A 23 47.63 -23.74 -6.27
CA PHE A 23 47.07 -23.38 -4.97
C PHE A 23 46.13 -22.18 -5.06
N SER A 24 46.52 -21.12 -5.77
CA SER A 24 45.67 -19.93 -5.99
C SER A 24 44.43 -20.28 -6.81
N LEU A 25 44.56 -21.14 -7.83
CA LEU A 25 43.44 -21.63 -8.63
C LEU A 25 42.48 -22.45 -7.76
N GLY A 26 43.01 -23.35 -6.93
CA GLY A 26 42.20 -24.13 -5.96
C GLY A 26 41.44 -23.23 -5.00
N LEU A 27 42.08 -22.20 -4.43
CA LEU A 27 41.44 -21.22 -3.56
C LEU A 27 40.34 -20.45 -4.27
N LEU A 28 40.55 -20.03 -5.51
CA LEU A 28 39.55 -19.37 -6.35
C LEU A 28 38.36 -20.27 -6.66
N LEU A 29 38.56 -21.53 -6.93
CA LEU A 29 37.49 -22.51 -7.15
C LEU A 29 36.66 -22.74 -5.90
N VAL A 30 37.31 -22.87 -4.72
CA VAL A 30 36.60 -22.99 -3.43
C VAL A 30 35.83 -21.74 -3.12
N ALA A 31 36.43 -20.57 -3.29
CA ALA A 31 35.74 -19.28 -3.10
C ALA A 31 34.55 -19.12 -4.06
N GLY A 32 34.71 -19.52 -5.31
CA GLY A 32 33.65 -19.56 -6.31
C GLY A 32 32.49 -20.51 -5.93
N ALA A 33 32.82 -21.71 -5.43
CA ALA A 33 31.82 -22.68 -4.96
C ALA A 33 31.04 -22.16 -3.74
N ILE A 34 31.73 -21.55 -2.77
CA ILE A 34 31.10 -20.91 -1.61
C ILE A 34 30.20 -19.75 -2.06
N GLY A 35 30.68 -18.90 -3.00
CA GLY A 35 29.90 -17.82 -3.56
C GLY A 35 28.65 -18.31 -4.27
N ALA A 36 28.77 -19.36 -5.10
CA ALA A 36 27.64 -19.97 -5.80
C ALA A 36 26.61 -20.57 -4.82
N TRP A 37 27.09 -21.26 -3.79
CA TRP A 37 26.21 -21.78 -2.73
C TRP A 37 25.46 -20.66 -2.01
N TYR A 38 26.16 -19.56 -1.68
CA TYR A 38 25.56 -18.40 -1.02
C TYR A 38 24.49 -17.73 -1.89
N VAL A 39 24.76 -17.53 -3.18
CA VAL A 39 23.79 -16.99 -4.15
C VAL A 39 22.58 -17.93 -4.29
N GLN A 40 22.80 -19.25 -4.34
CA GLN A 40 21.71 -20.22 -4.40
C GLN A 40 20.83 -20.17 -3.13
N GLN A 41 21.43 -19.94 -1.97
CA GLN A 41 20.68 -19.79 -0.72
C GLN A 41 19.80 -18.53 -0.74
N MET A 42 20.36 -17.40 -1.22
CA MET A 42 19.58 -16.16 -1.43
C MET A 42 18.43 -16.35 -2.40
N ASP A 43 18.69 -17.07 -3.48
CA ASP A 43 17.69 -17.36 -4.50
C ASP A 43 16.51 -18.18 -3.97
N ARG A 44 16.76 -19.20 -3.15
CA ARG A 44 15.71 -19.96 -2.46
C ARG A 44 14.91 -19.09 -1.49
N GLU A 45 15.58 -18.19 -0.77
CA GLU A 45 14.92 -17.28 0.14
C GLU A 45 14.02 -16.30 -0.61
N ILE A 46 14.46 -15.79 -1.77
CA ILE A 46 13.66 -14.93 -2.64
C ILE A 46 12.39 -15.66 -3.06
N GLN A 47 12.50 -16.88 -3.60
CA GLN A 47 11.34 -17.65 -4.02
C GLN A 47 10.35 -17.88 -2.87
N ALA A 48 10.83 -18.42 -1.76
CA ALA A 48 9.97 -18.75 -0.63
C ALA A 48 9.20 -17.55 -0.07
N ARG A 49 9.85 -16.38 0.02
CA ARG A 49 9.21 -15.17 0.58
C ARG A 49 8.39 -14.39 -0.44
N PHE A 50 8.86 -14.30 -1.69
CA PHE A 50 8.15 -13.53 -2.72
C PHE A 50 6.85 -14.24 -3.11
N GLU A 51 6.89 -15.54 -3.34
CA GLU A 51 5.70 -16.32 -3.65
C GLU A 51 4.75 -16.40 -2.45
N GLY A 52 5.26 -16.67 -1.25
CA GLY A 52 4.43 -16.78 -0.05
C GLY A 52 3.72 -15.50 0.37
N LYS A 53 4.36 -14.32 0.23
CA LYS A 53 3.73 -13.03 0.57
C LYS A 53 2.83 -12.48 -0.53
N ARG A 54 3.17 -12.72 -1.79
CA ARG A 54 2.44 -12.19 -2.93
C ARG A 54 1.03 -12.75 -3.04
N TRP A 55 0.83 -13.97 -2.62
CA TRP A 55 -0.44 -14.69 -2.78
C TRP A 55 -1.32 -14.72 -1.52
N SER A 56 -0.87 -14.19 -0.40
CA SER A 56 -1.71 -14.13 0.78
C SER A 56 -2.69 -12.96 0.69
N LEU A 57 -3.88 -13.23 0.20
CA LEU A 57 -5.01 -12.32 0.18
C LEU A 57 -5.82 -12.53 1.46
N PRO A 58 -5.80 -11.62 2.44
CA PRO A 58 -6.58 -11.76 3.66
C PRO A 58 -8.07 -11.73 3.36
N ALA A 59 -8.83 -12.50 4.11
CA ALA A 59 -10.28 -12.43 4.04
C ALA A 59 -10.79 -11.06 4.50
N ARG A 60 -11.69 -10.47 3.71
CA ARG A 60 -12.32 -9.16 3.98
C ARG A 60 -13.71 -9.36 4.54
N VAL A 61 -14.02 -8.69 5.64
CA VAL A 61 -15.32 -8.76 6.30
C VAL A 61 -16.09 -7.48 6.02
N PHE A 62 -17.26 -7.62 5.46
CA PHE A 62 -18.13 -6.52 5.08
C PHE A 62 -19.39 -6.51 5.92
N ALA A 63 -19.91 -5.33 6.21
CA ALA A 63 -21.26 -5.12 6.72
C ALA A 63 -22.30 -5.49 5.64
N ARG A 64 -23.58 -5.36 5.96
CA ARG A 64 -24.62 -5.46 4.92
C ARG A 64 -24.49 -4.34 3.89
N PRO A 65 -24.82 -4.56 2.61
CA PRO A 65 -24.98 -3.47 1.64
C PRO A 65 -26.16 -2.57 2.03
N LEU A 66 -26.07 -1.29 1.69
CA LEU A 66 -27.22 -0.41 1.76
C LEU A 66 -28.09 -0.63 0.51
N GLU A 67 -29.22 -1.27 0.70
CA GLU A 67 -30.20 -1.48 -0.36
C GLU A 67 -31.12 -0.29 -0.46
N LEU A 68 -31.36 0.20 -1.68
CA LEU A 68 -32.25 1.32 -1.98
C LEU A 68 -33.37 0.83 -2.91
N TYR A 69 -34.61 1.01 -2.46
CA TYR A 69 -35.83 0.69 -3.19
C TYR A 69 -36.98 1.56 -2.69
N VAL A 70 -38.00 1.76 -3.50
CA VAL A 70 -39.19 2.54 -3.13
C VAL A 70 -39.95 1.82 -2.00
N GLY A 71 -40.23 2.55 -0.92
CA GLY A 71 -40.86 2.01 0.29
C GLY A 71 -39.89 1.60 1.40
N ARG A 72 -38.57 1.64 1.16
CA ARG A 72 -37.59 1.43 2.22
C ARG A 72 -37.66 2.52 3.30
N SER A 73 -37.74 2.13 4.58
CA SER A 73 -37.59 3.05 5.69
C SER A 73 -36.17 3.61 5.71
N LEU A 74 -35.99 4.89 5.39
CA LEU A 74 -34.71 5.57 5.32
C LEU A 74 -34.93 7.08 5.46
N THR A 75 -34.40 7.67 6.51
CA THR A 75 -34.39 9.11 6.71
C THR A 75 -33.18 9.75 6.02
N ALA A 76 -33.24 11.04 5.77
CA ALA A 76 -32.12 11.80 5.20
C ALA A 76 -30.87 11.72 6.09
N ASP A 77 -31.06 11.80 7.42
CA ASP A 77 -29.94 11.72 8.37
C ASP A 77 -29.29 10.33 8.38
N LEU A 78 -30.09 9.26 8.31
CA LEU A 78 -29.58 7.90 8.25
C LEU A 78 -28.85 7.63 6.92
N LEU A 79 -29.41 8.10 5.79
CA LEU A 79 -28.73 8.02 4.50
C LEU A 79 -27.38 8.74 4.55
N ARG A 80 -27.36 9.96 5.06
CA ARG A 80 -26.11 10.73 5.23
C ARG A 80 -25.12 9.99 6.10
N LEU A 81 -25.54 9.46 7.24
CA LEU A 81 -24.69 8.70 8.16
C LEU A 81 -24.05 7.48 7.47
N GLU A 82 -24.85 6.70 6.73
CA GLU A 82 -24.33 5.51 6.01
C GLU A 82 -23.37 5.89 4.88
N LEU A 83 -23.66 6.97 4.12
CA LEU A 83 -22.80 7.43 3.05
C LEU A 83 -21.49 8.04 3.58
N GLU A 84 -21.53 8.80 4.67
CA GLU A 84 -20.34 9.33 5.34
C GLU A 84 -19.47 8.19 5.93
N ALA A 85 -20.09 7.15 6.47
CA ALA A 85 -19.40 5.96 6.95
C ALA A 85 -18.68 5.19 5.82
N LEU A 86 -19.21 5.28 4.60
CA LEU A 86 -18.59 4.77 3.37
C LEU A 86 -17.60 5.76 2.76
N ASN A 87 -17.32 6.89 3.42
CA ASN A 87 -16.46 7.97 2.93
C ASN A 87 -16.91 8.54 1.57
N TYR A 88 -18.23 8.69 1.38
CA TYR A 88 -18.78 9.47 0.29
C TYR A 88 -18.58 10.96 0.56
N GLU A 89 -18.21 11.71 -0.47
CA GLU A 89 -18.02 13.16 -0.41
C GLU A 89 -19.23 13.91 -0.94
N GLU A 90 -19.45 15.14 -0.50
CA GLU A 90 -20.45 16.00 -1.11
C GLU A 90 -20.04 16.37 -2.55
N GLY A 91 -20.92 16.13 -3.50
CA GLY A 91 -20.69 16.37 -4.93
C GLY A 91 -21.57 15.50 -5.84
N ASP A 92 -21.45 15.68 -7.15
CA ASP A 92 -22.24 14.94 -8.15
C ASP A 92 -21.46 14.72 -9.46
N SER A 93 -20.13 14.65 -9.42
CA SER A 93 -19.32 14.57 -10.63
C SER A 93 -18.65 13.21 -10.83
N ARG A 94 -18.40 12.45 -9.78
CA ARG A 94 -17.65 11.18 -9.82
C ARG A 94 -18.26 10.12 -8.88
N PRO A 95 -17.95 8.82 -9.06
CA PRO A 95 -18.32 7.78 -8.10
C PRO A 95 -17.83 8.10 -6.69
N GLY A 96 -18.58 7.67 -5.68
CA GLY A 96 -18.27 7.98 -4.28
C GLY A 96 -18.71 9.40 -3.85
N GLN A 97 -19.62 10.02 -4.60
CA GLN A 97 -20.19 11.31 -4.24
C GLN A 97 -21.70 11.28 -4.09
N PHE A 98 -22.22 12.16 -3.24
CA PHE A 98 -23.65 12.39 -3.06
C PHE A 98 -23.94 13.87 -2.87
N SER A 99 -25.16 14.29 -3.17
CA SER A 99 -25.66 15.61 -2.78
C SER A 99 -27.07 15.49 -2.25
N MET A 100 -27.40 16.33 -1.28
CA MET A 100 -28.73 16.36 -0.65
C MET A 100 -29.28 17.77 -0.65
N GLN A 101 -30.49 17.93 -1.20
CA GLN A 101 -31.20 19.20 -1.26
C GLN A 101 -32.65 19.02 -0.78
N GLY A 102 -32.93 19.38 0.45
CA GLY A 102 -34.20 19.10 1.08
C GLY A 102 -34.53 17.61 1.11
N ASN A 103 -35.59 17.20 0.45
CA ASN A 103 -36.02 15.80 0.39
C ASN A 103 -35.47 15.04 -0.84
N GLU A 104 -34.64 15.66 -1.65
CA GLU A 104 -34.02 15.03 -2.81
C GLU A 104 -32.56 14.72 -2.54
N ALA A 105 -32.14 13.53 -2.89
CA ALA A 105 -30.75 13.11 -2.84
C ALA A 105 -30.30 12.59 -4.21
N SER A 106 -29.10 12.96 -4.63
CA SER A 106 -28.42 12.35 -5.77
C SER A 106 -27.21 11.57 -5.24
N LEU A 107 -26.94 10.42 -5.85
CA LEU A 107 -25.89 9.51 -5.42
C LEU A 107 -25.21 8.92 -6.65
N ARG A 108 -23.87 8.91 -6.65
CA ARG A 108 -23.03 8.17 -7.59
C ARG A 108 -22.31 7.05 -6.90
N THR A 109 -22.82 5.81 -7.07
CA THR A 109 -22.21 4.64 -6.41
C THR A 109 -20.86 4.30 -7.00
N ARG A 110 -20.05 3.59 -6.20
CA ARG A 110 -18.83 2.94 -6.67
C ARG A 110 -19.17 1.59 -7.31
N PRO A 111 -18.36 1.10 -8.26
CA PRO A 111 -18.50 -0.26 -8.74
C PRO A 111 -18.14 -1.24 -7.62
N PHE A 112 -18.90 -2.32 -7.49
CA PHE A 112 -18.64 -3.34 -6.48
C PHE A 112 -19.01 -4.73 -6.98
N VAL A 113 -18.25 -5.75 -6.56
CA VAL A 113 -18.57 -7.14 -6.86
C VAL A 113 -19.22 -7.75 -5.63
N PHE A 114 -20.52 -8.01 -5.69
CA PHE A 114 -21.29 -8.70 -4.65
C PHE A 114 -21.12 -10.22 -4.76
N SER A 115 -21.71 -10.98 -3.83
CA SER A 115 -21.69 -12.44 -3.88
C SER A 115 -22.45 -13.04 -5.08
N ASP A 116 -23.38 -12.29 -5.62
CA ASP A 116 -24.26 -12.68 -6.74
C ASP A 116 -23.88 -12.01 -8.07
N GLY A 117 -22.87 -11.16 -8.09
CA GLY A 117 -22.36 -10.54 -9.33
C GLY A 117 -21.77 -9.14 -9.15
N ALA A 118 -21.20 -8.63 -10.23
CA ALA A 118 -20.62 -7.29 -10.27
C ALA A 118 -21.70 -6.25 -10.61
N GLU A 119 -21.75 -5.17 -9.83
CA GLU A 119 -22.54 -3.98 -10.14
C GLU A 119 -21.63 -2.82 -10.54
N PRO A 120 -21.88 -2.19 -11.71
CA PRO A 120 -21.13 -1.02 -12.13
C PRO A 120 -21.53 0.21 -11.31
N ALA A 121 -20.70 1.26 -11.38
CA ALA A 121 -21.07 2.55 -10.84
C ALA A 121 -22.36 3.08 -11.48
N ARG A 122 -23.28 3.59 -10.67
CA ARG A 122 -24.56 4.16 -11.12
C ARG A 122 -24.77 5.56 -10.57
N ALA A 123 -25.39 6.43 -11.38
CA ALA A 123 -25.87 7.71 -10.95
C ALA A 123 -27.40 7.62 -10.75
N VAL A 124 -27.85 7.86 -9.52
CA VAL A 124 -29.28 7.81 -9.19
C VAL A 124 -29.73 9.06 -8.49
N ARG A 125 -31.02 9.36 -8.62
CA ARG A 125 -31.73 10.37 -7.85
C ARG A 125 -32.84 9.71 -7.07
N MET A 126 -33.02 10.12 -5.84
CA MET A 126 -34.06 9.61 -4.97
C MET A 126 -34.77 10.75 -4.26
N ARG A 127 -36.03 10.50 -3.91
CA ARG A 127 -36.81 11.38 -3.05
C ARG A 127 -37.15 10.67 -1.76
N LEU A 128 -36.90 11.36 -0.67
CA LEU A 128 -37.21 10.90 0.68
C LEU A 128 -38.47 11.65 1.17
N GLY A 129 -39.43 10.93 1.74
CA GLY A 129 -40.63 11.49 2.31
C GLY A 129 -41.22 10.58 3.38
N ASP A 130 -41.71 11.13 4.46
CA ASP A 130 -42.30 10.41 5.61
C ASP A 130 -41.34 9.29 6.16
N GLY A 131 -40.05 9.57 6.15
CA GLY A 131 -39.04 8.60 6.64
C GLY A 131 -38.78 7.42 5.74
N MET A 132 -39.16 7.47 4.47
CA MET A 132 -38.95 6.41 3.50
C MET A 132 -38.55 6.93 2.13
N VAL A 133 -38.00 6.05 1.28
CA VAL A 133 -37.75 6.33 -0.13
C VAL A 133 -39.08 6.32 -0.89
N THR A 134 -39.48 7.46 -1.46
CA THR A 134 -40.75 7.60 -2.20
C THR A 134 -40.56 7.53 -3.71
N ASP A 135 -39.37 7.82 -4.21
CA ASP A 135 -39.03 7.72 -5.64
C ASP A 135 -37.55 7.37 -5.78
N LEU A 136 -37.18 6.52 -6.75
CA LEU A 136 -35.81 6.14 -7.07
C LEU A 136 -35.66 5.99 -8.59
N ARG A 137 -34.75 6.78 -9.20
CA ARG A 137 -34.56 6.83 -10.64
C ARG A 137 -33.10 6.94 -11.03
N ASP A 138 -32.77 6.36 -12.15
CA ASP A 138 -31.52 6.59 -12.89
C ASP A 138 -31.80 7.26 -14.25
N GLN A 139 -30.78 7.33 -15.11
CA GLN A 139 -30.89 7.89 -16.46
C GLN A 139 -31.83 7.07 -17.39
N HIS A 140 -32.18 5.84 -17.02
CA HIS A 140 -33.01 4.93 -17.80
C HIS A 140 -34.47 4.87 -17.31
N GLY A 141 -34.76 5.45 -16.14
CA GLY A 141 -36.09 5.49 -15.54
C GLY A 141 -36.14 5.08 -14.09
N SER A 142 -37.25 4.47 -13.65
CA SER A 142 -37.40 3.99 -12.28
C SER A 142 -36.51 2.79 -12.02
N VAL A 143 -35.94 2.73 -10.82
CA VAL A 143 -35.07 1.64 -10.35
C VAL A 143 -35.81 0.87 -9.27
N ASP A 144 -36.02 -0.42 -9.46
CA ASP A 144 -36.72 -1.27 -8.50
C ASP A 144 -35.88 -1.55 -7.26
N LEU A 145 -34.60 -1.90 -7.46
CA LEU A 145 -33.63 -2.17 -6.42
C LEU A 145 -32.23 -1.75 -6.88
N MET A 146 -31.49 -1.17 -5.98
CA MET A 146 -30.08 -0.86 -6.16
C MET A 146 -29.34 -1.06 -4.84
N ARG A 147 -28.06 -1.43 -4.93
CA ARG A 147 -27.19 -1.60 -3.76
C ARG A 147 -26.04 -0.60 -3.81
N VAL A 148 -25.74 -0.02 -2.67
CA VAL A 148 -24.46 0.69 -2.44
C VAL A 148 -23.49 -0.32 -1.86
N GLU A 149 -22.22 -0.21 -2.22
CA GLU A 149 -21.19 -1.11 -1.71
C GLU A 149 -21.22 -1.20 -0.17
N PRO A 150 -21.02 -2.40 0.40
CA PRO A 150 -21.03 -2.57 1.85
C PRO A 150 -19.75 -2.01 2.47
N MET A 151 -19.88 -1.50 3.68
CA MET A 151 -18.76 -1.03 4.48
C MET A 151 -17.79 -2.16 4.80
N LEU A 152 -16.49 -1.97 4.50
CA LEU A 152 -15.44 -2.85 4.97
C LEU A 152 -15.25 -2.63 6.47
N ILE A 153 -15.65 -3.60 7.28
CA ILE A 153 -15.57 -3.50 8.74
C ILE A 153 -14.29 -4.08 9.32
N GLY A 154 -13.58 -4.89 8.56
CA GLY A 154 -12.28 -5.42 8.94
C GLY A 154 -11.74 -6.46 7.97
N SER A 155 -10.55 -6.94 8.26
CA SER A 155 -9.91 -8.03 7.53
C SER A 155 -9.35 -9.05 8.51
N ILE A 156 -9.25 -10.32 8.07
CA ILE A 156 -8.70 -11.38 8.89
C ILE A 156 -7.27 -11.64 8.43
N TYR A 157 -6.31 -11.22 9.25
CA TYR A 157 -4.88 -11.29 8.94
C TYR A 157 -4.17 -12.49 9.56
N PRO A 158 -3.05 -12.91 8.97
CA PRO A 158 -2.08 -13.75 9.67
C PRO A 158 -1.55 -13.07 10.94
N THR A 159 -1.05 -13.86 11.86
CA THR A 159 -0.64 -13.57 13.25
C THR A 159 0.31 -12.38 13.50
N HIS A 160 0.65 -11.56 12.52
CA HIS A 160 1.64 -10.48 12.64
C HIS A 160 1.08 -9.06 12.52
N GLY A 161 -0.24 -8.85 12.62
CA GLY A 161 -0.83 -7.51 12.79
C GLY A 161 -0.58 -6.49 11.65
N GLU A 162 -0.16 -6.93 10.48
CA GLU A 162 0.05 -6.06 9.33
C GLU A 162 -1.22 -6.00 8.48
N ASP A 163 -1.97 -4.92 8.57
CA ASP A 163 -3.08 -4.64 7.66
C ASP A 163 -2.55 -4.31 6.27
N ARG A 164 -3.20 -4.84 5.23
CA ARG A 164 -2.89 -4.51 3.84
C ARG A 164 -4.16 -4.40 3.02
N ILE A 165 -4.24 -3.40 2.20
CA ILE A 165 -5.22 -3.31 1.11
C ILE A 165 -4.41 -3.52 -0.15
N LEU A 166 -4.42 -4.77 -0.66
CA LEU A 166 -3.69 -5.11 -1.86
C LEU A 166 -4.33 -4.45 -3.08
N VAL A 167 -3.47 -3.96 -3.96
CA VAL A 167 -3.82 -3.38 -5.24
C VAL A 167 -3.13 -4.14 -6.35
N THR A 168 -3.82 -4.39 -7.46
CA THR A 168 -3.22 -4.86 -8.71
C THR A 168 -2.79 -3.66 -9.55
N LEU A 169 -1.92 -3.86 -10.53
CA LEU A 169 -1.54 -2.78 -11.43
C LEU A 169 -2.72 -2.19 -12.21
N GLU A 170 -3.77 -2.97 -12.43
CA GLU A 170 -5.00 -2.54 -13.11
C GLU A 170 -5.82 -1.57 -12.24
N ASP A 171 -5.78 -1.74 -10.91
CA ASP A 171 -6.48 -0.89 -9.95
C ASP A 171 -5.73 0.42 -9.64
N VAL A 172 -4.46 0.52 -10.04
CA VAL A 172 -3.60 1.65 -9.71
C VAL A 172 -3.71 2.75 -10.77
N PRO A 173 -3.99 4.01 -10.40
CA PRO A 173 -4.01 5.10 -11.35
C PRO A 173 -2.69 5.18 -12.13
N PRO A 174 -2.72 5.25 -13.48
CA PRO A 174 -1.50 5.36 -14.29
C PRO A 174 -0.59 6.52 -13.88
N GLY A 175 -1.18 7.62 -13.41
CA GLY A 175 -0.45 8.77 -12.89
C GLY A 175 0.39 8.46 -11.65
N LEU A 176 -0.03 7.53 -10.78
CA LEU A 176 0.76 7.11 -9.62
C LEU A 176 2.02 6.36 -10.04
N VAL A 177 1.87 5.36 -10.93
CA VAL A 177 3.00 4.57 -11.43
C VAL A 177 4.01 5.48 -12.14
N ALA A 178 3.53 6.36 -13.01
CA ALA A 178 4.38 7.31 -13.72
C ALA A 178 5.13 8.24 -12.76
N ALA A 179 4.45 8.81 -11.75
CA ALA A 179 5.06 9.65 -10.74
C ALA A 179 6.09 8.90 -9.89
N LEU A 180 5.79 7.66 -9.50
CA LEU A 180 6.69 6.80 -8.73
C LEU A 180 7.96 6.52 -9.51
N LEU A 181 7.85 6.04 -10.75
CA LEU A 181 8.99 5.74 -11.60
C LEU A 181 9.82 7.00 -11.87
N ALA A 182 9.20 8.11 -12.23
CA ALA A 182 9.89 9.37 -12.45
C ALA A 182 10.66 9.87 -11.23
N THR A 183 10.14 9.59 -10.03
CA THR A 183 10.70 10.11 -8.78
C THR A 183 11.75 9.20 -8.17
N GLU A 184 11.48 7.90 -8.10
CA GLU A 184 12.31 6.95 -7.38
C GLU A 184 13.25 6.16 -8.30
N ASP A 185 12.79 5.76 -9.49
CA ASP A 185 13.58 4.93 -10.40
C ASP A 185 13.24 5.19 -11.88
N ARG A 186 13.74 6.28 -12.41
CA ARG A 186 13.45 6.72 -13.78
C ARG A 186 13.82 5.71 -14.87
N ARG A 187 14.76 4.82 -14.58
CA ARG A 187 15.25 3.80 -15.51
C ARG A 187 14.81 2.40 -15.16
N PHE A 188 13.76 2.26 -14.36
CA PHE A 188 13.26 0.98 -13.89
C PHE A 188 13.11 -0.06 -15.00
N LEU A 189 12.56 0.32 -16.14
CA LEU A 189 12.36 -0.57 -17.29
C LEU A 189 13.65 -0.86 -18.08
N ALA A 190 14.76 -0.13 -17.81
CA ALA A 190 15.99 -0.21 -18.61
C ALA A 190 17.14 -0.98 -17.92
N HIS A 191 17.05 -1.22 -16.61
CA HIS A 191 18.08 -1.96 -15.87
C HIS A 191 17.56 -3.33 -15.40
N ARG A 192 18.47 -4.14 -14.84
CA ARG A 192 18.19 -5.46 -14.27
C ARG A 192 18.55 -5.52 -12.79
N GLY A 193 17.70 -4.96 -11.95
CA GLY A 193 17.85 -4.93 -10.48
C GLY A 193 18.73 -3.82 -9.95
N VAL A 194 19.82 -3.50 -10.64
CA VAL A 194 20.77 -2.41 -10.29
C VAL A 194 20.91 -1.46 -11.47
N ASP A 195 20.95 -0.17 -11.24
CA ASP A 195 21.23 0.86 -12.27
C ASP A 195 22.62 1.46 -12.10
N PRO A 196 23.69 0.94 -12.77
CA PRO A 196 25.04 1.50 -12.67
C PRO A 196 25.12 2.94 -13.16
N ILE A 197 24.33 3.32 -14.17
CA ILE A 197 24.30 4.70 -14.68
C ILE A 197 23.64 5.63 -13.65
N GLY A 198 22.56 5.19 -13.03
CA GLY A 198 21.92 5.90 -11.93
C GLY A 198 22.84 6.11 -10.73
N ILE A 199 23.59 5.08 -10.35
CA ILE A 199 24.61 5.15 -9.28
C ILE A 199 25.70 6.17 -9.64
N GLY A 200 26.24 6.12 -10.85
CA GLY A 200 27.26 7.06 -11.32
C GLY A 200 26.77 8.51 -11.32
N ARG A 201 25.53 8.72 -11.80
CA ARG A 201 24.88 10.04 -11.79
C ARG A 201 24.66 10.57 -10.36
N ALA A 202 24.17 9.71 -9.46
CA ALA A 202 23.96 10.08 -8.06
C ALA A 202 25.29 10.39 -7.35
N ALA A 203 26.33 9.59 -7.57
CA ALA A 203 27.67 9.85 -7.04
C ALA A 203 28.21 11.19 -7.49
N TRP A 204 28.11 11.52 -8.78
CA TRP A 204 28.53 12.80 -9.33
C TRP A 204 27.74 13.98 -8.74
N ALA A 205 26.40 13.86 -8.65
CA ALA A 205 25.56 14.92 -8.08
C ALA A 205 25.89 15.18 -6.60
N ASN A 206 26.12 14.12 -5.82
CA ASN A 206 26.48 14.21 -4.40
C ASN A 206 27.87 14.81 -4.19
N LEU A 207 28.84 14.41 -5.01
CA LEU A 207 30.20 14.98 -4.99
C LEU A 207 30.16 16.48 -5.28
N ARG A 208 29.41 16.90 -6.32
CA ARG A 208 29.28 18.32 -6.69
C ARG A 208 28.55 19.15 -5.62
N ALA A 209 27.60 18.55 -4.92
CA ALA A 209 26.83 19.23 -3.89
C ALA A 209 27.50 19.20 -2.50
N GLY A 210 28.60 18.45 -2.31
CA GLY A 210 29.25 18.25 -1.02
C GLY A 210 28.39 17.56 0.06
N ARG A 211 27.21 17.03 -0.35
CA ARG A 211 26.26 16.34 0.54
C ARG A 211 25.40 15.36 -0.27
N THR A 212 24.74 14.44 0.42
CA THR A 212 23.83 13.49 -0.24
C THR A 212 22.55 14.22 -0.69
N VAL A 213 22.41 14.47 -1.99
CA VAL A 213 21.24 15.10 -2.60
C VAL A 213 20.43 14.11 -3.44
N GLN A 214 21.06 13.03 -3.95
CA GLN A 214 20.43 12.03 -4.79
C GLN A 214 20.79 10.61 -4.34
N GLY A 215 19.79 9.72 -4.28
CA GLY A 215 19.97 8.28 -4.09
C GLY A 215 20.20 7.57 -5.42
N GLY A 216 20.96 6.47 -5.40
CA GLY A 216 21.22 5.62 -6.56
C GLY A 216 20.65 4.21 -6.43
N SER A 217 19.76 3.95 -5.45
CA SER A 217 19.10 2.65 -5.29
C SER A 217 17.87 2.57 -6.17
N THR A 218 17.66 1.40 -6.81
CA THR A 218 16.50 1.11 -7.65
C THR A 218 15.26 0.73 -6.81
N LEU A 219 14.06 0.72 -7.40
CA LEU A 219 12.83 0.21 -6.78
C LEU A 219 12.99 -1.25 -6.36
N THR A 220 13.62 -2.07 -7.19
CA THR A 220 13.89 -3.48 -6.89
C THR A 220 14.79 -3.63 -5.67
N GLN A 221 15.83 -2.79 -5.53
CA GLN A 221 16.67 -2.77 -4.34
C GLN A 221 15.91 -2.32 -3.09
N GLN A 222 15.02 -1.35 -3.22
CA GLN A 222 14.15 -0.91 -2.12
C GLN A 222 13.18 -2.02 -1.70
N LEU A 223 12.60 -2.74 -2.65
CA LEU A 223 11.73 -3.88 -2.40
C LEU A 223 12.48 -5.00 -1.65
N VAL A 224 13.66 -5.39 -2.15
CA VAL A 224 14.53 -6.38 -1.50
C VAL A 224 14.85 -5.97 -0.05
N LYS A 225 15.19 -4.71 0.15
CA LYS A 225 15.47 -4.20 1.50
C LYS A 225 14.26 -4.37 2.43
N ASN A 226 13.06 -4.09 1.97
CA ASN A 226 11.85 -4.17 2.78
C ASN A 226 11.44 -5.63 3.07
N PHE A 227 11.66 -6.54 2.13
CA PHE A 227 11.25 -7.94 2.24
C PHE A 227 12.22 -8.84 3.00
N TYR A 228 13.53 -8.64 2.79
CA TYR A 228 14.53 -9.67 3.13
C TYR A 228 15.59 -9.21 4.11
N LEU A 229 15.76 -7.90 4.31
CA LEU A 229 16.93 -7.38 5.00
C LEU A 229 16.56 -6.65 6.29
N THR A 230 17.44 -6.78 7.29
CA THR A 230 17.35 -6.03 8.54
C THR A 230 17.70 -4.55 8.32
N GLN A 231 17.34 -3.69 9.27
CA GLN A 231 17.60 -2.24 9.17
C GLN A 231 19.08 -1.85 9.40
N GLU A 232 19.96 -2.82 9.66
CA GLU A 232 21.39 -2.55 9.86
C GLU A 232 22.04 -1.98 8.59
N GLN A 233 22.80 -0.90 8.76
CA GLN A 233 23.52 -0.27 7.65
C GLN A 233 24.93 -0.83 7.57
N SER A 234 25.15 -1.85 6.73
CA SER A 234 26.46 -2.42 6.45
C SER A 234 26.73 -2.58 4.96
N LEU A 235 28.01 -2.56 4.57
CA LEU A 235 28.40 -2.81 3.18
C LEU A 235 27.99 -4.21 2.71
N LYS A 236 28.07 -5.21 3.60
CA LYS A 236 27.62 -6.58 3.36
C LYS A 236 26.12 -6.60 3.00
N ARG A 237 25.30 -5.91 3.79
CA ARG A 237 23.87 -5.78 3.50
C ARG A 237 23.62 -5.12 2.14
N LYS A 238 24.36 -4.07 1.79
CA LYS A 238 24.19 -3.38 0.50
C LYS A 238 24.61 -4.25 -0.69
N LEU A 239 25.61 -5.09 -0.53
CA LEU A 239 26.00 -6.09 -1.53
C LEU A 239 24.91 -7.16 -1.69
N ASN A 240 24.39 -7.69 -0.58
CA ASN A 240 23.30 -8.66 -0.60
C ASN A 240 22.05 -8.08 -1.29
N GLU A 241 21.68 -6.83 -0.96
CA GLU A 241 20.59 -6.10 -1.61
C GLU A 241 20.77 -6.04 -3.15
N ALA A 242 21.98 -5.75 -3.62
CA ALA A 242 22.26 -5.69 -5.05
C ALA A 242 22.17 -7.07 -5.71
N VAL A 243 22.73 -8.12 -5.10
CA VAL A 243 22.67 -9.49 -5.62
C VAL A 243 21.24 -9.99 -5.65
N MET A 244 20.49 -9.80 -4.56
CA MET A 244 19.08 -10.22 -4.48
C MET A 244 18.20 -9.45 -5.46
N ALA A 245 18.45 -8.16 -5.70
CA ALA A 245 17.72 -7.38 -6.68
C ALA A 245 17.94 -7.90 -8.12
N ILE A 246 19.17 -8.32 -8.46
CA ILE A 246 19.47 -8.95 -9.76
C ILE A 246 18.75 -10.29 -9.88
N LEU A 247 18.78 -11.13 -8.83
CA LEU A 247 18.12 -12.43 -8.83
C LEU A 247 16.60 -12.28 -8.96
N LEU A 248 16.01 -11.30 -8.26
CA LEU A 248 14.57 -11.01 -8.34
C LEU A 248 14.17 -10.66 -9.78
N GLU A 249 14.90 -9.77 -10.45
CA GLU A 249 14.63 -9.38 -11.84
C GLU A 249 15.02 -10.44 -12.88
N TYR A 250 15.78 -11.42 -12.50
CA TYR A 250 16.02 -12.59 -13.36
C TYR A 250 14.82 -13.56 -13.37
N ARG A 251 14.06 -13.62 -12.26
CA ARG A 251 12.95 -14.56 -12.08
C ARG A 251 11.57 -13.99 -12.39
N TYR A 252 11.36 -12.72 -12.07
CA TYR A 252 10.04 -12.10 -12.12
C TYR A 252 10.01 -10.92 -13.09
N ALA A 253 8.87 -10.70 -13.73
CA ALA A 253 8.67 -9.59 -14.63
C ALA A 253 8.66 -8.23 -13.90
N LYS A 254 8.93 -7.17 -14.62
CA LYS A 254 8.93 -5.80 -14.06
C LYS A 254 7.59 -5.41 -13.44
N GLU A 255 6.52 -5.85 -14.08
CA GLU A 255 5.14 -5.64 -13.64
C GLU A 255 4.90 -6.32 -12.30
N GLU A 256 5.37 -7.54 -12.12
CA GLU A 256 5.25 -8.30 -10.88
C GLU A 256 6.04 -7.65 -9.73
N ILE A 257 7.24 -7.17 -10.01
CA ILE A 257 8.09 -6.47 -9.05
C ILE A 257 7.48 -5.13 -8.66
N LEU A 258 6.91 -4.40 -9.62
CA LEU A 258 6.25 -3.13 -9.39
C LEU A 258 4.99 -3.31 -8.54
N GLU A 259 4.16 -4.31 -8.84
CA GLU A 259 2.98 -4.63 -8.05
C GLU A 259 3.34 -5.02 -6.62
N ALA A 260 4.37 -5.84 -6.43
CA ALA A 260 4.89 -6.17 -5.11
C ALA A 260 5.39 -4.92 -4.37
N TYR A 261 6.09 -4.00 -5.05
CA TYR A 261 6.53 -2.75 -4.46
C TYR A 261 5.36 -1.87 -4.00
N LEU A 262 4.34 -1.73 -4.85
CA LEU A 262 3.15 -0.94 -4.54
C LEU A 262 2.41 -1.44 -3.29
N ASN A 263 2.51 -2.73 -3.00
CA ASN A 263 1.88 -3.36 -1.86
C ASN A 263 2.77 -3.46 -0.61
N GLU A 264 4.10 -3.31 -0.74
CA GLU A 264 5.05 -3.54 0.37
C GLU A 264 5.75 -2.28 0.89
N VAL A 265 5.78 -1.21 0.11
CA VAL A 265 6.50 -0.02 0.53
C VAL A 265 5.93 0.56 1.83
N PHE A 266 6.82 0.88 2.78
CA PHE A 266 6.43 1.53 4.04
C PHE A 266 6.06 3.00 3.78
N LEU A 267 4.85 3.39 4.12
CA LEU A 267 4.29 4.72 3.85
C LEU A 267 3.81 5.47 5.09
N GLY A 268 3.88 4.86 6.28
CA GLY A 268 3.47 5.55 7.50
C GLY A 268 3.40 4.66 8.73
N GLN A 269 3.03 5.25 9.86
CA GLN A 269 2.90 4.57 11.14
C GLN A 269 1.62 5.05 11.86
N ALA A 270 0.84 4.12 12.38
CA ALA A 270 -0.34 4.38 13.20
C ALA A 270 -0.17 3.68 14.56
N GLY A 271 0.34 4.42 15.57
CA GLY A 271 0.74 3.79 16.83
C GLY A 271 1.87 2.78 16.57
N ASP A 272 1.67 1.55 16.98
CA ASP A 272 2.60 0.40 16.79
C ASP A 272 2.46 -0.25 15.44
N ARG A 273 1.47 0.14 14.64
CA ARG A 273 1.14 -0.48 13.37
C ARG A 273 1.77 0.26 12.20
N ALA A 274 2.55 -0.46 11.40
CA ALA A 274 3.14 0.06 10.17
C ALA A 274 2.11 0.07 9.03
N ILE A 275 2.12 1.15 8.25
CA ILE A 275 1.27 1.31 7.06
C ILE A 275 2.10 0.92 5.84
N HIS A 276 1.79 -0.24 5.28
CA HIS A 276 2.44 -0.77 4.10
C HIS A 276 1.52 -0.73 2.88
N GLY A 277 2.08 -0.38 1.73
CA GLY A 277 1.41 -0.32 0.44
C GLY A 277 0.55 0.92 0.21
N PHE A 278 0.39 1.25 -1.07
CA PHE A 278 -0.34 2.44 -1.50
C PHE A 278 -1.85 2.33 -1.25
N GLY A 279 -2.43 1.12 -1.33
CA GLY A 279 -3.84 0.92 -1.06
C GLY A 279 -4.21 1.25 0.38
N LEU A 280 -3.47 0.72 1.35
CA LEU A 280 -3.69 1.04 2.76
C LEU A 280 -3.35 2.49 3.08
N ALA A 281 -2.27 3.04 2.49
CA ALA A 281 -1.89 4.43 2.70
C ALA A 281 -2.96 5.41 2.19
N ALA A 282 -3.61 5.12 1.07
CA ALA A 282 -4.74 5.90 0.56
C ALA A 282 -5.88 5.94 1.58
N GLN A 283 -6.26 4.80 2.12
CA GLN A 283 -7.27 4.71 3.16
C GLN A 283 -6.84 5.38 4.47
N PHE A 284 -5.58 5.21 4.86
CA PHE A 284 -5.04 5.78 6.10
C PHE A 284 -4.98 7.30 6.09
N TYR A 285 -4.49 7.89 4.99
CA TYR A 285 -4.31 9.35 4.91
C TYR A 285 -5.56 10.09 4.42
N PHE A 286 -6.30 9.49 3.49
CA PHE A 286 -7.39 10.18 2.78
C PHE A 286 -8.77 9.56 3.00
N GLN A 287 -8.83 8.37 3.63
CA GLN A 287 -10.07 7.59 3.82
C GLN A 287 -10.81 7.31 2.50
N ARG A 288 -10.05 7.16 1.42
CA ARG A 288 -10.55 6.95 0.06
C ARG A 288 -9.79 5.82 -0.64
N PRO A 289 -10.44 5.08 -1.54
CA PRO A 289 -9.75 4.13 -2.40
C PRO A 289 -8.67 4.81 -3.25
N LEU A 290 -7.60 4.09 -3.57
CA LEU A 290 -6.45 4.63 -4.29
C LEU A 290 -6.82 5.23 -5.65
N HIS A 291 -7.77 4.61 -6.37
CA HIS A 291 -8.21 5.04 -7.70
C HIS A 291 -9.07 6.34 -7.68
N GLU A 292 -9.53 6.77 -6.52
CA GLU A 292 -10.29 8.01 -6.36
C GLU A 292 -9.42 9.21 -5.97
N LEU A 293 -8.12 9.00 -5.71
CA LEU A 293 -7.23 10.07 -5.27
C LEU A 293 -6.90 11.04 -6.39
N ASP A 294 -6.87 12.31 -6.04
CA ASP A 294 -6.46 13.39 -6.93
C ASP A 294 -4.93 13.45 -7.11
N LEU A 295 -4.46 14.17 -8.11
CA LEU A 295 -3.05 14.25 -8.48
C LEU A 295 -2.15 14.69 -7.31
N ASP A 296 -2.58 15.66 -6.51
CA ASP A 296 -1.85 16.13 -5.33
C ASP A 296 -1.74 15.07 -4.24
N GLN A 297 -2.79 14.28 -4.05
CA GLN A 297 -2.83 13.18 -3.07
C GLN A 297 -1.93 12.02 -3.53
N LEU A 298 -1.98 11.64 -4.81
CA LEU A 298 -1.07 10.65 -5.39
C LEU A 298 0.39 11.09 -5.27
N ALA A 299 0.68 12.36 -5.57
CA ALA A 299 2.02 12.93 -5.44
C ALA A 299 2.53 12.93 -3.98
N LEU A 300 1.63 13.14 -3.00
CA LEU A 300 1.97 13.02 -1.59
C LEU A 300 2.38 11.59 -1.24
N LEU A 301 1.57 10.58 -1.61
CA LEU A 301 1.90 9.18 -1.33
C LEU A 301 3.23 8.76 -1.96
N VAL A 302 3.50 9.15 -3.21
CA VAL A 302 4.80 8.92 -3.86
C VAL A 302 5.92 9.62 -3.08
N GLY A 303 5.66 10.81 -2.58
CA GLY A 303 6.61 11.56 -1.76
C GLY A 303 7.01 10.82 -0.48
N LEU A 304 6.06 10.12 0.16
CA LEU A 304 6.27 9.37 1.39
C LEU A 304 7.15 8.13 1.21
N ALA A 305 7.15 7.51 0.02
CA ALA A 305 7.95 6.33 -0.26
C ALA A 305 9.46 6.53 0.00
N ARG A 306 9.97 7.75 -0.11
CA ARG A 306 11.36 8.09 0.19
C ARG A 306 11.70 8.04 1.70
N GLY A 307 10.71 8.25 2.56
CA GLY A 307 10.92 8.30 4.00
C GLY A 307 9.67 8.76 4.73
N ALA A 308 8.72 7.86 4.90
CA ALA A 308 7.41 8.13 5.45
C ALA A 308 7.44 8.78 6.85
N SER A 309 8.33 8.34 7.73
CA SER A 309 8.45 8.92 9.07
C SER A 309 9.00 10.35 9.07
N TYR A 310 9.86 10.70 8.10
CA TYR A 310 10.44 12.05 7.98
C TYR A 310 9.48 13.03 7.32
N TYR A 311 8.65 12.53 6.39
CA TYR A 311 7.67 13.32 5.64
C TYR A 311 6.24 13.10 6.12
N ASP A 312 6.03 12.54 7.31
CA ASP A 312 4.69 12.30 7.87
C ASP A 312 3.84 13.59 7.80
N PRO A 313 2.73 13.60 7.04
CA PRO A 313 1.97 14.81 6.78
C PRO A 313 1.18 15.32 7.99
N ARG A 314 0.92 14.46 8.98
CA ARG A 314 0.27 14.86 10.24
C ARG A 314 1.25 15.48 11.23
N ARG A 315 2.50 14.97 11.26
CA ARG A 315 3.53 15.43 12.20
C ARG A 315 4.38 16.55 11.63
N PHE A 316 4.63 16.54 10.32
CA PHE A 316 5.53 17.47 9.62
C PHE A 316 4.91 17.99 8.31
N PRO A 317 3.75 18.70 8.38
CA PRO A 317 2.98 19.08 7.20
C PRO A 317 3.77 19.92 6.19
N GLU A 318 4.65 20.83 6.64
CA GLU A 318 5.48 21.65 5.75
C GLU A 318 6.47 20.82 4.94
N ARG A 319 7.11 19.82 5.57
CA ARG A 319 8.04 18.91 4.88
C ARG A 319 7.29 18.03 3.87
N ALA A 320 6.11 17.55 4.26
CA ALA A 320 5.25 16.77 3.38
C ALA A 320 4.78 17.60 2.17
N LEU A 321 4.37 18.86 2.39
CA LEU A 321 3.97 19.80 1.35
C LEU A 321 5.13 20.06 0.36
N ALA A 322 6.31 20.38 0.87
CA ALA A 322 7.48 20.60 0.06
C ALA A 322 7.85 19.35 -0.76
N ARG A 323 7.77 18.17 -0.16
CA ARG A 323 8.05 16.90 -0.83
C ARG A 323 7.02 16.57 -1.91
N ARG A 324 5.72 16.74 -1.63
CA ARG A 324 4.63 16.61 -2.60
C ARG A 324 4.86 17.51 -3.81
N ASN A 325 5.13 18.80 -3.56
CA ASN A 325 5.36 19.77 -4.63
C ASN A 325 6.59 19.40 -5.46
N GLY A 326 7.63 18.86 -4.84
CA GLY A 326 8.81 18.34 -5.55
C GLY A 326 8.51 17.14 -6.46
N VAL A 327 7.54 16.28 -6.10
CA VAL A 327 7.03 15.20 -6.96
C VAL A 327 6.25 15.78 -8.13
N LEU A 328 5.34 16.74 -7.88
CA LEU A 328 4.57 17.44 -8.93
C LEU A 328 5.48 18.16 -9.93
N ASP A 329 6.53 18.85 -9.45
CA ASP A 329 7.54 19.46 -10.31
C ASP A 329 8.30 18.44 -11.18
N ARG A 330 8.50 17.25 -10.65
CA ARG A 330 9.11 16.17 -11.40
C ARG A 330 8.16 15.67 -12.49
N MET A 331 6.88 15.46 -12.16
CA MET A 331 5.87 15.07 -13.14
C MET A 331 5.76 16.06 -14.30
N LEU A 332 5.78 17.37 -14.02
CA LEU A 332 5.79 18.41 -15.04
C LEU A 332 7.03 18.31 -15.94
N ARG A 333 8.22 18.17 -15.36
CA ARG A 333 9.48 18.08 -16.13
C ARG A 333 9.57 16.84 -17.02
N GLU A 334 8.91 15.77 -16.63
CA GLU A 334 8.86 14.52 -17.41
C GLU A 334 7.64 14.49 -18.37
N GLY A 335 6.83 15.55 -18.43
CA GLY A 335 5.66 15.62 -19.30
C GLY A 335 4.49 14.71 -18.88
N LEU A 336 4.46 14.28 -17.61
CA LEU A 336 3.45 13.40 -17.05
C LEU A 336 2.19 14.14 -16.56
N ALA A 337 2.29 15.45 -16.40
CA ALA A 337 1.19 16.35 -16.05
C ALA A 337 1.40 17.71 -16.70
N SER A 338 0.30 18.40 -17.04
CA SER A 338 0.35 19.75 -17.60
C SER A 338 0.69 20.79 -16.51
N LEU A 339 1.12 21.99 -16.95
CA LEU A 339 1.39 23.09 -16.03
C LEU A 339 0.14 23.43 -15.20
N ASP A 340 -1.03 23.53 -15.84
CA ASP A 340 -2.29 23.87 -15.17
C ASP A 340 -2.68 22.81 -14.11
N GLN A 341 -2.51 21.53 -14.42
CA GLN A 341 -2.75 20.44 -13.46
C GLN A 341 -1.82 20.54 -12.26
N VAL A 342 -0.56 20.82 -12.48
CA VAL A 342 0.44 20.93 -11.41
C VAL A 342 0.20 22.15 -10.53
N GLU A 343 -0.12 23.32 -11.13
CA GLU A 343 -0.42 24.53 -10.37
C GLU A 343 -1.72 24.38 -9.53
N GLN A 344 -2.77 23.77 -10.10
CA GLN A 344 -3.99 23.44 -9.36
C GLN A 344 -3.70 22.47 -8.21
N ALA A 345 -2.93 21.42 -8.46
CA ALA A 345 -2.54 20.44 -7.44
C ALA A 345 -1.72 21.08 -6.31
N LYS A 346 -0.80 21.98 -6.63
CA LYS A 346 0.01 22.69 -5.64
C LYS A 346 -0.79 23.68 -4.79
N ALA A 347 -1.82 24.30 -5.37
CA ALA A 347 -2.70 25.22 -4.66
C ALA A 347 -3.57 24.55 -3.59
N ARG A 348 -3.79 23.22 -3.71
CA ARG A 348 -4.58 22.47 -2.74
C ARG A 348 -3.79 22.23 -1.44
N PRO A 349 -4.46 22.21 -0.26
CA PRO A 349 -3.85 21.75 0.98
C PRO A 349 -3.47 20.27 0.88
N LEU A 350 -2.81 19.71 1.88
CA LEU A 350 -2.45 18.28 1.88
C LEU A 350 -3.67 17.35 1.89
N GLY A 351 -4.82 17.80 2.36
CA GLY A 351 -6.08 17.05 2.36
C GLY A 351 -6.06 15.77 3.21
N VAL A 352 -5.11 15.67 4.13
CA VAL A 352 -4.96 14.47 4.98
C VAL A 352 -6.03 14.51 6.08
N SER A 353 -6.74 13.40 6.25
CA SER A 353 -7.71 13.24 7.34
C SER A 353 -7.04 13.43 8.70
N PRO A 354 -7.60 14.27 9.58
CA PRO A 354 -7.09 14.44 10.94
C PRO A 354 -7.36 13.21 11.81
N ARG A 355 -8.36 12.41 11.45
CA ARG A 355 -8.70 11.18 12.18
C ARG A 355 -7.81 10.05 11.69
N VAL A 356 -7.06 9.43 12.60
CA VAL A 356 -6.40 8.17 12.33
C VAL A 356 -7.47 7.09 12.33
N PRO A 357 -7.64 6.29 11.25
CA PRO A 357 -8.57 5.17 11.29
C PRO A 357 -8.23 4.25 12.48
N ARG A 358 -9.22 3.80 13.23
CA ARG A 358 -9.01 2.88 14.36
C ARG A 358 -8.34 1.61 13.84
N SER A 359 -7.29 1.17 14.51
CA SER A 359 -6.43 0.05 14.09
C SER A 359 -7.14 -1.31 14.06
N GLU A 360 -8.25 -1.44 14.76
CA GLU A 360 -8.98 -2.71 14.91
C GLU A 360 -10.15 -2.88 13.93
N GLY A 361 -10.27 -1.98 12.93
CA GLY A 361 -11.45 -1.93 12.06
C GLY A 361 -12.63 -1.25 12.74
N HIS A 362 -13.76 -1.19 12.02
CA HIS A 362 -15.02 -0.77 12.63
C HIS A 362 -15.61 -1.97 13.38
N PHE A 363 -16.13 -1.74 14.60
CA PHE A 363 -16.83 -2.75 15.39
C PHE A 363 -15.97 -3.95 15.83
N PRO A 364 -14.90 -3.74 16.63
CA PRO A 364 -13.93 -4.80 16.98
C PRO A 364 -14.58 -5.99 17.72
N ALA A 365 -15.55 -5.76 18.60
CA ALA A 365 -16.26 -6.81 19.29
C ALA A 365 -17.07 -7.72 18.32
N PHE A 366 -17.69 -7.11 17.31
CA PHE A 366 -18.41 -7.87 16.29
C PHE A 366 -17.43 -8.66 15.39
N LEU A 367 -16.31 -8.05 15.00
CA LEU A 367 -15.27 -8.75 14.23
C LEU A 367 -14.72 -9.96 14.98
N ASP A 368 -14.58 -9.88 16.30
CA ASP A 368 -14.15 -11.02 17.10
C ASP A 368 -15.18 -12.17 17.11
N LEU A 369 -16.47 -11.83 17.13
CA LEU A 369 -17.54 -12.84 16.93
C LEU A 369 -17.44 -13.52 15.56
N VAL A 370 -17.27 -12.74 14.49
CA VAL A 370 -17.11 -13.24 13.13
C VAL A 370 -15.89 -14.16 13.04
N ARG A 371 -14.73 -13.73 13.58
CA ARG A 371 -13.51 -14.55 13.61
C ARG A 371 -13.71 -15.89 14.33
N ARG A 372 -14.39 -15.88 15.46
CA ARG A 372 -14.68 -17.10 16.21
C ARG A 372 -15.57 -18.05 15.41
N GLN A 373 -16.60 -17.54 14.76
CA GLN A 373 -17.48 -18.36 13.94
C GLN A 373 -16.74 -18.95 12.74
N LEU A 374 -15.97 -18.13 12.01
CA LEU A 374 -15.24 -18.58 10.83
C LEU A 374 -14.20 -19.66 11.14
N ARG A 375 -13.55 -19.63 12.30
CA ARG A 375 -12.61 -20.67 12.74
C ARG A 375 -13.26 -22.03 12.95
N THR A 376 -14.57 -22.11 13.12
CA THR A 376 -15.29 -23.37 13.22
C THR A 376 -15.63 -23.98 11.86
N GLU A 377 -15.68 -23.15 10.80
CA GLU A 377 -16.15 -23.55 9.47
C GLU A 377 -15.02 -23.62 8.44
N TYR A 378 -13.99 -22.78 8.59
CA TYR A 378 -12.88 -22.62 7.65
C TYR A 378 -11.53 -22.89 8.30
N ARG A 379 -10.59 -23.42 7.52
CA ARG A 379 -9.19 -23.53 7.97
C ARG A 379 -8.53 -22.14 7.98
N GLU A 380 -7.63 -21.95 8.91
CA GLU A 380 -6.95 -20.66 9.07
C GLU A 380 -6.12 -20.26 7.83
N GLU A 381 -5.62 -21.23 7.06
CA GLU A 381 -4.92 -21.00 5.81
C GLU A 381 -5.83 -20.44 4.71
N ASP A 382 -7.05 -20.92 4.60
CA ASP A 382 -8.03 -20.47 3.61
C ASP A 382 -8.45 -19.01 3.88
N LEU A 383 -8.66 -18.69 5.17
CA LEU A 383 -8.96 -17.30 5.59
C LEU A 383 -7.82 -16.30 5.35
N ARG A 384 -6.58 -16.79 5.25
CA ARG A 384 -5.38 -15.97 5.08
C ARG A 384 -4.99 -15.74 3.63
N ASN A 385 -5.26 -16.70 2.75
CA ASN A 385 -4.60 -16.77 1.44
C ASN A 385 -5.56 -16.67 0.26
N GLU A 386 -6.86 -16.94 0.44
CA GLU A 386 -7.80 -17.04 -0.67
C GLU A 386 -8.58 -15.76 -0.98
N GLY A 387 -8.34 -14.67 -0.24
CA GLY A 387 -9.01 -13.40 -0.46
C GLY A 387 -10.53 -13.46 -0.29
N LEU A 388 -11.00 -14.29 0.64
CA LEU A 388 -12.41 -14.51 0.87
C LEU A 388 -13.13 -13.19 1.18
N ARG A 389 -14.31 -13.03 0.62
CA ARG A 389 -15.21 -11.93 0.92
C ARG A 389 -16.34 -12.43 1.80
N ILE A 390 -16.37 -11.93 3.02
CA ILE A 390 -17.31 -12.36 4.06
C ILE A 390 -18.33 -11.25 4.24
N PHE A 391 -19.54 -11.49 3.79
CA PHE A 391 -20.65 -10.57 3.96
C PHE A 391 -21.40 -10.91 5.23
N THR A 392 -21.59 -9.92 6.10
CA THR A 392 -22.32 -10.07 7.35
C THR A 392 -23.68 -9.37 7.28
N THR A 393 -24.51 -9.60 8.28
CA THR A 393 -25.80 -8.93 8.46
C THR A 393 -25.70 -7.68 9.31
N LEU A 394 -24.49 -7.25 9.72
CA LEU A 394 -24.29 -6.04 10.49
C LEU A 394 -24.85 -4.83 9.76
N ASP A 395 -25.72 -4.09 10.43
CA ASP A 395 -26.22 -2.80 9.96
C ASP A 395 -25.36 -1.68 10.54
N PRO A 396 -24.54 -0.99 9.74
CA PRO A 396 -23.66 0.07 10.24
C PRO A 396 -24.41 1.23 10.88
N GLY A 397 -25.55 1.63 10.32
CA GLY A 397 -26.35 2.74 10.82
C GLY A 397 -26.91 2.45 12.22
N ILE A 398 -27.43 1.25 12.42
CA ILE A 398 -27.91 0.80 13.74
C ILE A 398 -26.73 0.71 14.72
N GLN A 399 -25.63 0.12 14.31
CA GLN A 399 -24.47 -0.09 15.17
C GLN A 399 -23.85 1.23 15.64
N PHE A 400 -23.64 2.19 14.75
CA PHE A 400 -23.15 3.52 15.12
C PHE A 400 -24.10 4.25 16.08
N THR A 401 -25.40 4.12 15.84
CA THR A 401 -26.41 4.72 16.71
C THR A 401 -26.38 4.10 18.11
N LEU A 402 -26.29 2.78 18.21
CA LEU A 402 -26.17 2.08 19.48
C LEU A 402 -24.90 2.44 20.24
N GLU A 403 -23.74 2.44 19.59
CA GLU A 403 -22.46 2.79 20.21
C GLU A 403 -22.50 4.20 20.78
N ARG A 404 -23.03 5.16 20.02
CA ARG A 404 -23.19 6.54 20.50
C ARG A 404 -24.08 6.64 21.75
N HIS A 405 -25.22 5.96 21.74
CA HIS A 405 -26.13 6.02 22.90
C HIS A 405 -25.53 5.30 24.14
N VAL A 406 -24.76 4.25 23.93
CA VAL A 406 -24.02 3.60 25.03
C VAL A 406 -22.95 4.53 25.59
N GLU A 407 -22.17 5.20 24.75
CA GLU A 407 -21.15 6.16 25.18
C GLU A 407 -21.77 7.33 25.94
N GLU A 408 -22.84 7.92 25.44
CA GLU A 408 -23.58 8.99 26.07
C GLU A 408 -24.17 8.57 27.45
N GLY A 409 -24.83 7.41 27.49
CA GLY A 409 -25.42 6.87 28.73
C GLY A 409 -24.37 6.49 29.78
N VAL A 410 -23.22 5.96 29.35
CA VAL A 410 -22.09 5.68 30.26
C VAL A 410 -21.51 6.98 30.81
N ALA A 411 -21.31 8.00 29.96
CA ALA A 411 -20.83 9.30 30.39
C ALA A 411 -21.78 9.98 31.40
N GLU A 412 -23.10 9.90 31.18
CA GLU A 412 -24.12 10.40 32.12
C GLU A 412 -24.07 9.65 33.46
N LEU A 413 -23.93 8.31 33.45
CA LEU A 413 -23.82 7.51 34.67
C LEU A 413 -22.54 7.81 35.46
N ILE A 414 -21.42 8.02 34.79
CA ILE A 414 -20.15 8.41 35.41
C ILE A 414 -20.31 9.79 36.07
N ALA A 415 -20.90 10.76 35.37
CA ALA A 415 -21.17 12.10 35.90
C ALA A 415 -22.11 12.06 37.09
N ALA A 416 -23.20 11.30 37.00
CA ALA A 416 -24.21 11.20 38.06
C ALA A 416 -23.70 10.51 39.35
N ARG A 417 -22.76 9.55 39.21
CA ARG A 417 -22.21 8.78 40.33
C ARG A 417 -20.90 9.32 40.87
N GLY A 418 -20.30 10.36 40.25
CA GLY A 418 -19.02 10.93 40.64
C GLY A 418 -17.85 9.92 40.52
N ILE A 419 -17.99 8.94 39.66
CA ILE A 419 -16.93 7.93 39.40
C ILE A 419 -15.82 8.64 38.65
N ARG A 420 -14.62 8.71 39.23
CA ARG A 420 -13.43 9.14 38.48
C ARG A 420 -13.09 8.06 37.49
N ASP A 421 -12.90 8.46 36.24
CA ASP A 421 -12.57 7.57 35.11
C ASP A 421 -11.52 6.54 35.52
N PRO A 422 -11.80 5.24 35.42
CA PRO A 422 -10.85 4.19 35.78
C PRO A 422 -9.88 3.82 34.66
N LEU A 423 -9.85 4.53 33.50
CA LEU A 423 -9.02 4.21 32.34
C LEU A 423 -7.96 5.29 32.08
#